data_93878047f46324c7a016ee9f98a3ac3e
#
_entry.id   93878047f46324c7a016ee9f98a3ac3e
#
_cell.length_a   1.000
_cell.length_b   1.000
_cell.length_c   1.000
_cell.angle_alpha   90.00
_cell.angle_beta   90.00
_cell.angle_gamma   90.00
#
_symmetry.space_group_name_H-M   'P 1'
#
loop_
_entity.id
_entity.type
_entity.pdbx_description
1 polymer ?
#
loop_
_entity_poly.entity_id
_entity_poly.type
_entity_poly.pdbx_seq_one_letter_code
_entity_poly.pdbx_strand_id
1 'polypeptide(L)'
;MIKKFIDKLLGKGAAGAGKHRFGKREEVPASVHGINPDLVDRRASDVVRTLKQAGYEAYIVGGAVRDLLLGLKPKDFDVATNATPEQVKGLFRRAFIIGKRFRIVHVVHGRGREHEVIEVSTFRAYLDNTAIEQQVSGNEKTSKQQLSGMQHAVDASGRVLRDNVWGPQDEDATRRDFTVNAMYYDPETQVVVDYHKGIQDAKKKLLRMIGDPATRYREDPVRIIRAVRFSAKLAALGFTIEPKTAGPLIASQALLSDVPQSRMFDEMLKLLQTGHALATIAQLKKLGMSKGIYPLLDVVVERAELPFVHAALADTDRRVGEGKPVAPSFLLACVLWQDVKTGWDLRLAQRQHPFPALQDAIDEVFNQRIGDVSGRGKLAADMREIWVMQPR
;
A
#
# COMPACT_ATOMS: atom_id res chain seq x y z
N MET A 1 -50.55 -10.40 -20.73
CA MET A 1 -49.45 -9.60 -21.30
C MET A 1 -49.24 -8.26 -20.56
N ILE A 2 -50.27 -7.53 -20.20
CA ILE A 2 -50.18 -6.21 -19.55
C ILE A 2 -49.51 -6.25 -18.17
N LYS A 3 -49.74 -7.29 -17.35
CA LYS A 3 -49.14 -7.47 -16.02
C LYS A 3 -47.63 -7.58 -16.07
N LYS A 4 -47.06 -8.29 -17.07
CA LYS A 4 -45.59 -8.40 -17.30
C LYS A 4 -44.94 -7.07 -17.71
N PHE A 5 -45.72 -6.18 -18.36
CA PHE A 5 -45.24 -4.87 -18.79
C PHE A 5 -45.23 -3.87 -17.62
N ILE A 6 -46.24 -3.94 -16.76
CA ILE A 6 -46.34 -3.12 -15.55
C ILE A 6 -45.29 -3.53 -14.51
N ASP A 7 -45.01 -4.83 -14.33
CA ASP A 7 -43.96 -5.32 -13.44
C ASP A 7 -42.56 -4.90 -13.90
N LYS A 8 -42.34 -4.75 -15.22
CA LYS A 8 -41.10 -4.25 -15.82
C LYS A 8 -40.92 -2.75 -15.63
N LEU A 9 -42.01 -1.97 -15.66
CA LEU A 9 -42.06 -0.51 -15.44
C LEU A 9 -41.90 -0.15 -13.95
N LEU A 10 -42.35 -1.01 -13.05
CA LEU A 10 -42.27 -0.83 -11.60
C LEU A 10 -41.02 -1.43 -10.96
N GLY A 11 -40.05 -1.86 -11.78
CA GLY A 11 -38.79 -2.43 -11.27
C GLY A 11 -38.92 -3.77 -10.49
N LYS A 12 -40.13 -4.42 -10.56
CA LYS A 12 -40.40 -5.70 -9.87
C LYS A 12 -40.03 -6.94 -10.68
N GLY A 13 -39.32 -6.78 -11.77
CA GLY A 13 -39.04 -7.85 -12.73
C GLY A 13 -37.58 -8.21 -12.86
N ALA A 14 -36.81 -8.32 -11.78
CA ALA A 14 -35.50 -8.93 -11.79
C ALA A 14 -35.04 -9.45 -10.40
N ALA A 15 -35.93 -10.13 -9.70
CA ALA A 15 -35.55 -10.87 -8.49
C ALA A 15 -34.92 -12.22 -8.85
N GLY A 16 -33.91 -12.23 -9.75
CA GLY A 16 -33.29 -13.47 -10.21
C GLY A 16 -31.81 -13.43 -10.62
N ALA A 17 -31.25 -12.21 -10.81
CA ALA A 17 -29.87 -12.08 -11.31
C ALA A 17 -28.99 -11.14 -10.47
N GLY A 18 -29.47 -10.65 -9.33
CA GLY A 18 -28.72 -9.75 -8.43
C GLY A 18 -28.02 -10.44 -7.27
N LYS A 19 -27.80 -11.76 -7.34
CA LYS A 19 -27.19 -12.49 -6.25
C LYS A 19 -25.67 -12.24 -6.22
N HIS A 20 -25.23 -11.47 -5.22
CA HIS A 20 -23.84 -11.33 -4.79
C HIS A 20 -22.90 -10.55 -5.73
N ARG A 21 -23.31 -9.37 -6.19
CA ARG A 21 -22.41 -8.45 -6.92
C ARG A 21 -21.06 -8.22 -6.20
N PHE A 22 -21.07 -8.20 -4.88
CA PHE A 22 -19.90 -7.96 -4.03
C PHE A 22 -19.38 -9.24 -3.34
N GLY A 23 -19.66 -10.40 -3.91
CA GLY A 23 -19.28 -11.68 -3.33
C GLY A 23 -20.32 -12.22 -2.35
N LYS A 24 -20.26 -13.52 -2.09
CA LYS A 24 -21.12 -14.18 -1.10
C LYS A 24 -20.42 -14.18 0.24
N ARG A 25 -21.09 -13.66 1.29
CA ARG A 25 -20.58 -13.72 2.66
C ARG A 25 -20.45 -15.18 3.12
N GLU A 26 -19.25 -15.59 3.48
CA GLU A 26 -18.96 -16.86 4.10
C GLU A 26 -18.39 -16.61 5.51
N GLU A 27 -18.96 -17.27 6.52
CA GLU A 27 -18.50 -17.25 7.89
C GLU A 27 -17.81 -18.55 8.20
N VAL A 28 -16.52 -18.48 8.49
CA VAL A 28 -15.68 -19.67 8.71
C VAL A 28 -15.29 -19.74 10.18
N PRO A 29 -15.69 -20.82 10.90
CA PRO A 29 -15.40 -20.96 12.32
C PRO A 29 -13.96 -21.41 12.58
N ALA A 30 -13.50 -21.24 13.81
CA ALA A 30 -12.16 -21.59 14.27
C ALA A 30 -11.74 -23.03 13.94
N SER A 31 -12.67 -23.98 14.03
CA SER A 31 -12.43 -25.40 13.71
C SER A 31 -12.04 -25.64 12.25
N VAL A 32 -12.36 -24.71 11.35
CA VAL A 32 -12.09 -24.81 9.92
C VAL A 32 -10.87 -23.98 9.51
N HIS A 33 -10.76 -22.73 10.00
CA HIS A 33 -9.65 -21.85 9.60
C HIS A 33 -8.37 -22.09 10.42
N GLY A 34 -8.46 -22.60 11.65
CA GLY A 34 -7.31 -23.00 12.47
C GLY A 34 -6.41 -21.85 12.96
N ILE A 35 -6.89 -20.61 12.99
CA ILE A 35 -6.12 -19.48 13.55
C ILE A 35 -5.87 -19.73 15.03
N ASN A 36 -4.59 -19.60 15.45
CA ASN A 36 -4.22 -19.62 16.85
C ASN A 36 -4.50 -18.24 17.49
N PRO A 37 -5.45 -18.13 18.45
CA PRO A 37 -5.79 -16.87 19.08
C PRO A 37 -4.63 -16.24 19.88
N ASP A 38 -3.65 -17.02 20.32
CA ASP A 38 -2.48 -16.53 21.06
C ASP A 38 -1.55 -15.64 20.19
N LEU A 39 -1.66 -15.75 18.87
CA LEU A 39 -0.93 -14.91 17.93
C LEU A 39 -1.59 -13.55 17.72
N VAL A 40 -2.82 -13.35 18.19
CA VAL A 40 -3.57 -12.12 18.03
C VAL A 40 -3.13 -11.08 19.06
N ASP A 41 -2.81 -9.89 18.61
CA ASP A 41 -2.43 -8.78 19.49
C ASP A 41 -3.62 -8.39 20.39
N ARG A 42 -3.38 -8.36 21.69
CA ARG A 42 -4.39 -8.02 22.69
C ARG A 42 -4.95 -6.61 22.48
N ARG A 43 -4.12 -5.67 22.04
CA ARG A 43 -4.53 -4.27 21.79
C ARG A 43 -5.51 -4.20 20.61
N ALA A 44 -5.27 -4.94 19.54
CA ALA A 44 -6.20 -5.05 18.43
C ALA A 44 -7.52 -5.66 18.85
N SER A 45 -7.48 -6.73 19.67
CA SER A 45 -8.69 -7.36 20.26
C SER A 45 -9.46 -6.40 21.15
N ASP A 46 -8.78 -5.59 21.97
CA ASP A 46 -9.39 -4.58 22.84
C ASP A 46 -10.05 -3.45 22.03
N VAL A 47 -9.45 -3.02 20.92
CA VAL A 47 -10.04 -2.06 19.99
C VAL A 47 -11.33 -2.60 19.37
N VAL A 48 -11.30 -3.84 18.87
CA VAL A 48 -12.50 -4.52 18.33
C VAL A 48 -13.60 -4.60 19.40
N ARG A 49 -13.27 -5.04 20.60
CA ARG A 49 -14.22 -5.15 21.71
C ARG A 49 -14.85 -3.81 22.06
N THR A 50 -14.06 -2.75 22.17
CA THR A 50 -14.55 -1.41 22.50
C THR A 50 -15.54 -0.90 21.44
N LEU A 51 -15.24 -1.10 20.16
CA LEU A 51 -16.14 -0.72 19.07
C LEU A 51 -17.45 -1.53 19.11
N LYS A 52 -17.37 -2.85 19.35
CA LYS A 52 -18.55 -3.72 19.44
C LYS A 52 -19.43 -3.38 20.65
N GLN A 53 -18.84 -3.08 21.81
CA GLN A 53 -19.56 -2.63 23.00
C GLN A 53 -20.29 -1.31 22.79
N ALA A 54 -19.77 -0.44 21.90
CA ALA A 54 -20.43 0.79 21.48
C ALA A 54 -21.51 0.57 20.39
N GLY A 55 -21.78 -0.67 19.99
CA GLY A 55 -22.81 -1.04 19.03
C GLY A 55 -22.36 -1.05 17.58
N TYR A 56 -21.06 -0.98 17.31
CA TYR A 56 -20.52 -1.03 15.95
C TYR A 56 -20.03 -2.42 15.57
N GLU A 57 -20.03 -2.73 14.27
CA GLU A 57 -19.29 -3.86 13.73
C GLU A 57 -17.79 -3.54 13.75
N ALA A 58 -16.97 -4.51 14.12
CA ALA A 58 -15.52 -4.35 14.10
C ALA A 58 -14.81 -5.69 13.92
N TYR A 59 -13.73 -5.67 13.14
CA TYR A 59 -12.95 -6.86 12.78
C TYR A 59 -11.47 -6.50 12.62
N ILE A 60 -10.58 -7.42 12.94
CA ILE A 60 -9.21 -7.41 12.44
C ILE A 60 -9.27 -7.72 10.95
N VAL A 61 -8.48 -7.04 10.11
CA VAL A 61 -8.60 -7.12 8.66
C VAL A 61 -7.24 -7.14 7.95
N GLY A 62 -7.24 -7.59 6.71
CA GLY A 62 -6.11 -7.44 5.81
C GLY A 62 -4.98 -8.43 6.03
N GLY A 63 -3.74 -7.94 5.95
CA GLY A 63 -2.55 -8.78 6.04
C GLY A 63 -2.40 -9.54 7.34
N ALA A 64 -2.92 -9.01 8.44
CA ALA A 64 -2.91 -9.71 9.72
C ALA A 64 -3.72 -11.02 9.67
N VAL A 65 -4.90 -11.01 9.06
CA VAL A 65 -5.73 -12.22 8.92
C VAL A 65 -5.03 -13.27 8.06
N ARG A 66 -4.43 -12.86 6.93
CA ARG A 66 -3.62 -13.74 6.09
C ARG A 66 -2.47 -14.37 6.87
N ASP A 67 -1.71 -13.57 7.61
CA ASP A 67 -0.56 -14.06 8.37
C ASP A 67 -1.00 -15.02 9.48
N LEU A 68 -2.09 -14.72 10.19
CA LEU A 68 -2.67 -15.61 11.19
C LEU A 68 -3.12 -16.96 10.58
N LEU A 69 -3.72 -16.96 9.39
CA LEU A 69 -4.09 -18.18 8.66
C LEU A 69 -2.88 -19.03 8.28
N LEU A 70 -1.72 -18.41 8.08
CA LEU A 70 -0.45 -19.07 7.79
C LEU A 70 0.30 -19.49 9.07
N GLY A 71 -0.26 -19.30 10.25
CA GLY A 71 0.38 -19.59 11.54
C GLY A 71 1.49 -18.62 11.92
N LEU A 72 1.53 -17.43 11.28
CA LEU A 72 2.53 -16.40 11.54
C LEU A 72 1.99 -15.36 12.52
N LYS A 73 2.87 -14.79 13.32
CA LYS A 73 2.54 -13.62 14.14
C LYS A 73 2.61 -12.35 13.28
N PRO A 74 1.47 -11.66 13.07
CA PRO A 74 1.47 -10.40 12.34
C PRO A 74 2.34 -9.34 13.02
N LYS A 75 3.00 -8.50 12.23
CA LYS A 75 3.73 -7.32 12.75
C LYS A 75 2.77 -6.18 13.08
N ASP A 76 1.80 -5.95 12.20
CA ASP A 76 0.84 -4.86 12.29
C ASP A 76 -0.57 -5.43 12.26
N PHE A 77 -1.48 -4.81 13.00
CA PHE A 77 -2.88 -5.17 13.06
C PHE A 77 -3.74 -3.97 12.65
N ASP A 78 -4.54 -4.16 11.61
CA ASP A 78 -5.53 -3.19 11.17
C ASP A 78 -6.93 -3.65 11.59
N VAL A 79 -7.77 -2.70 11.97
CA VAL A 79 -9.17 -2.91 12.31
C VAL A 79 -10.07 -2.20 11.29
N ALA A 80 -11.13 -2.86 10.87
CA ALA A 80 -12.17 -2.27 10.02
C ALA A 80 -13.52 -2.30 10.76
N THR A 81 -14.30 -1.22 10.61
CA THR A 81 -15.55 -1.00 11.34
C THR A 81 -16.57 -0.25 10.49
N ASN A 82 -17.85 -0.33 10.83
CA ASN A 82 -18.89 0.54 10.29
C ASN A 82 -19.01 1.90 11.02
N ALA A 83 -18.24 2.11 12.12
CA ALA A 83 -18.16 3.41 12.78
C ALA A 83 -17.41 4.43 11.91
N THR A 84 -17.88 5.67 11.86
CA THR A 84 -17.17 6.77 11.16
C THR A 84 -15.87 7.13 11.90
N PRO A 85 -14.91 7.79 11.24
CA PRO A 85 -13.67 8.22 11.92
C PRO A 85 -13.91 9.07 13.16
N GLU A 86 -14.94 9.93 13.15
CA GLU A 86 -15.33 10.76 14.28
C GLU A 86 -15.88 9.93 15.44
N GLN A 87 -16.70 8.92 15.13
CA GLN A 87 -17.24 7.99 16.13
C GLN A 87 -16.11 7.17 16.76
N VAL A 88 -15.19 6.62 15.95
CA VAL A 88 -14.02 5.91 16.45
C VAL A 88 -13.18 6.80 17.36
N LYS A 89 -12.86 8.02 16.92
CA LYS A 89 -12.10 8.98 17.72
C LYS A 89 -12.76 9.29 19.07
N GLY A 90 -14.08 9.32 19.11
CA GLY A 90 -14.86 9.58 20.34
C GLY A 90 -14.77 8.46 21.38
N LEU A 91 -14.45 7.23 20.96
CA LEU A 91 -14.39 6.05 21.85
C LEU A 91 -13.03 5.83 22.52
N PHE A 92 -11.96 6.42 21.97
CA PHE A 92 -10.60 6.18 22.45
C PHE A 92 -9.94 7.48 22.90
N ARG A 93 -9.32 7.46 24.08
CA ARG A 93 -8.66 8.62 24.66
C ARG A 93 -7.49 9.15 23.82
N ARG A 94 -6.76 8.27 23.15
CA ARG A 94 -5.60 8.59 22.31
C ARG A 94 -5.84 8.13 20.88
N ALA A 95 -6.75 8.82 20.19
CA ALA A 95 -7.10 8.55 18.82
C ALA A 95 -6.97 9.79 17.94
N PHE A 96 -6.37 9.63 16.77
CA PHE A 96 -6.08 10.71 15.83
C PHE A 96 -6.58 10.35 14.44
N ILE A 97 -7.37 11.24 13.83
CA ILE A 97 -7.80 11.07 12.43
C ILE A 97 -6.65 11.49 11.53
N ILE A 98 -6.20 10.57 10.68
CA ILE A 98 -5.08 10.74 9.77
C ILE A 98 -5.56 10.61 8.32
N GLY A 99 -4.89 11.30 7.42
CA GLY A 99 -5.13 11.23 5.97
C GLY A 99 -6.23 12.17 5.49
N LYS A 100 -6.09 12.62 4.24
CA LYS A 100 -7.06 13.48 3.54
C LYS A 100 -7.80 12.73 2.44
N ARG A 101 -7.07 11.93 1.67
CA ARG A 101 -7.61 11.09 0.59
C ARG A 101 -8.37 9.91 1.18
N PHE A 102 -7.77 9.26 2.15
CA PHE A 102 -8.32 8.13 2.89
C PHE A 102 -8.23 8.44 4.38
N ARG A 103 -9.36 8.66 5.02
CA ARG A 103 -9.39 8.98 6.45
C ARG A 103 -9.37 7.69 7.25
N ILE A 104 -8.38 7.56 8.12
CA ILE A 104 -8.23 6.45 9.06
C ILE A 104 -8.02 7.01 10.46
N VAL A 105 -8.20 6.20 11.48
CA VAL A 105 -7.96 6.59 12.86
C VAL A 105 -6.80 5.78 13.42
N HIS A 106 -5.78 6.45 13.91
CA HIS A 106 -4.70 5.85 14.68
C HIS A 106 -5.09 5.80 16.15
N VAL A 107 -5.30 4.62 16.69
CA VAL A 107 -5.48 4.38 18.13
C VAL A 107 -4.13 4.02 18.72
N VAL A 108 -3.61 4.90 19.59
CA VAL A 108 -2.24 4.83 20.10
C VAL A 108 -2.20 4.18 21.47
N HIS A 109 -1.43 3.13 21.61
CA HIS A 109 -1.17 2.40 22.85
C HIS A 109 0.26 2.65 23.34
N GLY A 110 0.48 2.62 24.65
CA GLY A 110 1.80 2.87 25.25
C GLY A 110 2.16 4.35 25.37
N ARG A 111 3.39 4.66 25.79
CA ARG A 111 3.91 6.02 25.99
C ARG A 111 5.33 6.16 25.44
N GLY A 112 5.71 7.38 25.02
CA GLY A 112 7.07 7.69 24.57
C GLY A 112 7.44 7.00 23.27
N ARG A 113 8.68 6.48 23.19
CA ARG A 113 9.23 5.84 21.98
C ARG A 113 8.67 4.42 21.74
N GLU A 114 8.07 3.80 22.74
CA GLU A 114 7.50 2.45 22.68
C GLU A 114 5.97 2.48 22.44
N HIS A 115 5.47 3.52 21.79
CA HIS A 115 4.06 3.57 21.44
C HIS A 115 3.80 2.69 20.22
N GLU A 116 2.69 1.97 20.27
CA GLU A 116 2.20 1.21 19.12
C GLU A 116 0.85 1.74 18.67
N VAL A 117 0.56 1.58 17.40
CA VAL A 117 -0.61 2.13 16.74
C VAL A 117 -1.44 1.00 16.16
N ILE A 118 -2.74 1.00 16.46
CA ILE A 118 -3.72 0.20 15.75
C ILE A 118 -4.44 1.14 14.77
N GLU A 119 -4.33 0.85 13.49
CA GLU A 119 -5.04 1.59 12.44
C GLU A 119 -6.49 1.11 12.36
N VAL A 120 -7.44 2.04 12.47
CA VAL A 120 -8.86 1.76 12.36
C VAL A 120 -9.43 2.45 11.14
N SER A 121 -9.96 1.68 10.19
CA SER A 121 -10.60 2.16 8.97
C SER A 121 -12.11 1.95 9.02
N THR A 122 -12.87 2.92 8.51
CA THR A 122 -14.31 2.74 8.28
C THR A 122 -14.54 1.96 7.00
N PHE A 123 -15.51 1.06 6.98
CA PHE A 123 -15.94 0.37 5.75
C PHE A 123 -16.31 1.39 4.67
N ARG A 124 -15.79 1.20 3.47
CA ARG A 124 -16.00 2.13 2.35
C ARG A 124 -16.87 1.51 1.28
N ALA A 125 -17.72 2.34 0.69
CA ALA A 125 -18.54 1.96 -0.44
C ALA A 125 -17.70 1.59 -1.66
N TYR A 126 -18.20 0.66 -2.46
CA TYR A 126 -17.70 0.39 -3.80
C TYR A 126 -18.42 1.31 -4.79
N LEU A 127 -17.70 2.28 -5.32
CA LEU A 127 -18.24 3.24 -6.29
C LEU A 127 -17.78 2.83 -7.68
N ASP A 128 -18.75 2.50 -8.54
CA ASP A 128 -18.50 2.31 -9.96
C ASP A 128 -18.14 3.65 -10.63
N ASN A 129 -17.35 3.60 -11.69
CA ASN A 129 -17.06 4.77 -12.52
C ASN A 129 -18.34 5.41 -13.13
N THR A 130 -19.47 4.71 -13.11
CA THR A 130 -20.79 5.19 -13.56
C THR A 130 -21.55 5.97 -12.48
N ALA A 131 -21.18 5.84 -11.21
CA ALA A 131 -21.78 6.52 -10.06
C ALA A 131 -20.99 7.79 -9.65
N ILE A 132 -20.28 8.40 -10.59
CA ILE A 132 -19.45 9.58 -10.33
C ILE A 132 -20.34 10.79 -10.13
N GLU A 133 -20.62 11.15 -8.88
CA GLU A 133 -21.33 12.38 -8.56
C GLU A 133 -20.50 13.64 -8.82
N GLN A 134 -19.18 13.53 -8.84
CA GLN A 134 -18.27 14.66 -9.02
C GLN A 134 -17.01 14.27 -9.78
N GLN A 135 -17.01 14.53 -11.09
CA GLN A 135 -15.83 14.42 -11.92
C GLN A 135 -15.06 15.74 -11.88
N VAL A 136 -13.81 15.69 -11.43
CA VAL A 136 -12.93 16.86 -11.41
C VAL A 136 -11.98 16.77 -12.60
N SER A 137 -12.05 17.76 -13.49
CA SER A 137 -11.06 17.91 -14.56
C SER A 137 -9.74 18.35 -13.95
N GLY A 138 -8.78 17.46 -13.89
CA GLY A 138 -7.45 17.78 -13.36
C GLY A 138 -6.61 16.55 -13.05
N ASN A 139 -5.34 16.71 -13.33
CA ASN A 139 -4.24 15.83 -12.98
C ASN A 139 -3.63 16.30 -11.63
N GLU A 140 -2.32 16.15 -11.41
CA GLU A 140 -1.61 16.55 -10.19
C GLU A 140 -1.87 17.99 -9.70
N LYS A 141 -2.36 18.87 -10.56
CA LYS A 141 -2.60 20.30 -10.28
C LYS A 141 -3.97 20.60 -9.68
N THR A 142 -4.83 19.58 -9.48
CA THR A 142 -6.12 19.79 -8.81
C THR A 142 -5.90 20.32 -7.40
N SER A 143 -6.33 21.55 -7.16
CA SER A 143 -6.01 22.25 -5.91
C SER A 143 -6.71 21.64 -4.70
N LYS A 144 -6.10 21.79 -3.52
CA LYS A 144 -6.71 21.37 -2.23
C LYS A 144 -8.08 22.03 -2.02
N GLN A 145 -8.28 23.20 -2.60
CA GLN A 145 -9.51 23.99 -2.50
C GLN A 145 -10.63 23.38 -3.34
N GLN A 146 -10.30 22.85 -4.54
CA GLN A 146 -11.29 22.18 -5.42
C GLN A 146 -11.76 20.84 -4.83
N LEU A 147 -10.92 20.15 -4.05
CA LEU A 147 -11.28 18.91 -3.37
C LEU A 147 -11.92 19.14 -1.99
N SER A 148 -11.97 20.40 -1.53
CA SER A 148 -12.56 20.75 -0.24
C SER A 148 -14.07 20.50 -0.26
N GLY A 149 -14.55 19.72 0.72
CA GLY A 149 -15.97 19.37 0.82
C GLY A 149 -16.43 18.15 0.04
N MET A 150 -15.62 17.61 -0.90
CA MET A 150 -15.98 16.40 -1.65
C MET A 150 -15.68 15.15 -0.80
N GLN A 151 -16.60 14.20 -0.75
CA GLN A 151 -16.41 12.89 -0.13
C GLN A 151 -15.79 11.89 -1.10
N HIS A 152 -16.19 11.94 -2.36
CA HIS A 152 -15.63 11.15 -3.45
C HIS A 152 -15.25 12.07 -4.61
N ALA A 153 -14.08 11.82 -5.21
CA ALA A 153 -13.61 12.55 -6.39
C ALA A 153 -12.74 11.65 -7.26
N VAL A 154 -12.96 11.70 -8.56
CA VAL A 154 -12.13 11.03 -9.58
C VAL A 154 -11.69 12.04 -10.63
N ASP A 155 -10.57 11.77 -11.31
CA ASP A 155 -10.15 12.57 -12.47
C ASP A 155 -10.78 12.07 -13.78
N ALA A 156 -10.49 12.74 -14.89
CA ALA A 156 -11.03 12.41 -16.20
C ALA A 156 -10.64 11.02 -16.70
N SER A 157 -9.57 10.40 -16.15
CA SER A 157 -9.14 9.03 -16.45
C SER A 157 -9.83 7.97 -15.59
N GLY A 158 -10.68 8.37 -14.63
CA GLY A 158 -11.34 7.48 -13.67
C GLY A 158 -10.50 7.14 -12.44
N ARG A 159 -9.39 7.85 -12.23
CA ARG A 159 -8.53 7.65 -11.05
C ARG A 159 -9.14 8.30 -9.81
N VAL A 160 -9.22 7.54 -8.72
CA VAL A 160 -9.77 8.01 -7.45
C VAL A 160 -8.84 9.03 -6.78
N LEU A 161 -9.31 10.26 -6.60
CA LEU A 161 -8.60 11.34 -5.91
C LEU A 161 -8.99 11.45 -4.43
N ARG A 162 -10.23 11.15 -4.08
CA ARG A 162 -10.76 11.11 -2.71
C ARG A 162 -11.83 10.03 -2.59
N ASP A 163 -11.76 9.25 -1.51
CA ASP A 163 -12.64 8.12 -1.27
C ASP A 163 -12.95 8.01 0.22
N ASN A 164 -13.93 8.80 0.68
CA ASN A 164 -14.43 8.82 2.04
C ASN A 164 -15.94 8.58 2.08
N VAL A 165 -16.45 7.81 1.14
CA VAL A 165 -17.83 7.35 1.13
C VAL A 165 -17.91 6.01 1.85
N TRP A 166 -18.76 5.95 2.88
CA TRP A 166 -18.89 4.77 3.74
C TRP A 166 -19.93 3.81 3.17
N GLY A 167 -19.70 2.53 3.34
CA GLY A 167 -20.56 1.47 2.82
C GLY A 167 -20.55 0.21 3.69
N PRO A 168 -21.27 -0.84 3.27
CA PRO A 168 -21.28 -2.12 3.96
C PRO A 168 -19.98 -2.90 3.77
N GLN A 169 -19.79 -3.93 4.58
CA GLN A 169 -18.57 -4.74 4.64
C GLN A 169 -18.24 -5.45 3.31
N ASP A 170 -19.24 -5.95 2.59
CA ASP A 170 -19.05 -6.63 1.30
C ASP A 170 -18.53 -5.68 0.21
N GLU A 171 -18.96 -4.42 0.20
CA GLU A 171 -18.40 -3.39 -0.66
C GLU A 171 -16.97 -3.06 -0.26
N ASP A 172 -16.69 -2.90 1.04
CA ASP A 172 -15.32 -2.67 1.54
C ASP A 172 -14.37 -3.82 1.18
N ALA A 173 -14.82 -5.06 1.26
CA ALA A 173 -14.05 -6.23 0.83
C ALA A 173 -13.75 -6.19 -0.68
N THR A 174 -14.76 -5.86 -1.49
CA THR A 174 -14.65 -5.88 -2.95
C THR A 174 -13.72 -4.80 -3.50
N ARG A 175 -13.62 -3.65 -2.83
CA ARG A 175 -12.73 -2.56 -3.26
C ARG A 175 -11.25 -2.79 -2.89
N ARG A 176 -10.94 -3.77 -2.05
CA ARG A 176 -9.55 -4.13 -1.71
C ARG A 176 -8.83 -4.71 -2.93
N ASP A 177 -7.51 -4.85 -2.83
CA ASP A 177 -6.67 -5.30 -3.94
C ASP A 177 -6.70 -6.84 -4.13
N PHE A 178 -6.26 -7.58 -3.10
CA PHE A 178 -6.07 -9.04 -3.22
C PHE A 178 -6.99 -9.80 -2.28
N THR A 179 -7.44 -10.98 -2.72
CA THR A 179 -8.33 -11.86 -1.95
C THR A 179 -7.77 -12.18 -0.58
N VAL A 180 -6.48 -12.45 -0.48
CA VAL A 180 -5.79 -12.79 0.77
C VAL A 180 -5.67 -11.61 1.75
N ASN A 181 -5.94 -10.40 1.31
CA ASN A 181 -5.95 -9.18 2.13
C ASN A 181 -7.38 -8.64 2.37
N ALA A 182 -8.41 -9.38 1.98
CA ALA A 182 -9.81 -8.95 2.06
C ALA A 182 -10.66 -9.86 2.96
N MET A 183 -10.07 -10.34 4.04
CA MET A 183 -10.72 -11.17 5.06
C MET A 183 -10.82 -10.41 6.37
N TYR A 184 -11.86 -10.71 7.13
CA TYR A 184 -12.23 -10.03 8.38
C TYR A 184 -12.30 -11.06 9.51
N TYR A 185 -11.54 -10.85 10.57
CA TYR A 185 -11.50 -11.75 11.72
C TYR A 185 -12.08 -11.07 12.96
N ASP A 186 -13.07 -11.72 13.55
CA ASP A 186 -13.60 -11.31 14.86
C ASP A 186 -12.87 -12.10 15.96
N PRO A 187 -12.02 -11.46 16.77
CA PRO A 187 -11.27 -12.16 17.81
C PRO A 187 -12.16 -12.64 19.00
N GLU A 188 -13.38 -12.12 19.16
CA GLU A 188 -14.29 -12.55 20.22
C GLU A 188 -15.02 -13.85 19.85
N THR A 189 -15.58 -13.92 18.65
CA THR A 189 -16.29 -15.11 18.15
C THR A 189 -15.35 -16.09 17.44
N GLN A 190 -14.12 -15.68 17.15
CA GLN A 190 -13.15 -16.43 16.36
C GLN A 190 -13.65 -16.84 14.97
N VAL A 191 -14.48 -16.02 14.37
CA VAL A 191 -15.03 -16.23 13.02
C VAL A 191 -14.25 -15.39 12.01
N VAL A 192 -13.90 -15.98 10.87
CA VAL A 192 -13.39 -15.26 9.69
C VAL A 192 -14.54 -15.06 8.70
N VAL A 193 -14.76 -13.80 8.31
CA VAL A 193 -15.71 -13.45 7.25
C VAL A 193 -14.93 -13.25 5.94
N ASP A 194 -15.31 -14.00 4.92
CA ASP A 194 -14.66 -14.04 3.61
C ASP A 194 -15.70 -13.89 2.48
N TYR A 195 -15.50 -12.93 1.59
CA TYR A 195 -16.37 -12.68 0.45
C TYR A 195 -15.76 -13.14 -0.88
N HIS A 196 -14.45 -13.33 -0.94
CA HIS A 196 -13.70 -13.51 -2.19
C HIS A 196 -12.80 -14.73 -2.17
N LYS A 197 -13.09 -15.70 -1.29
CA LYS A 197 -12.32 -16.94 -1.14
C LYS A 197 -10.85 -16.74 -0.77
N GLY A 198 -10.58 -15.70 0.01
CA GLY A 198 -9.24 -15.39 0.49
C GLY A 198 -8.60 -16.50 1.31
N ILE A 199 -9.39 -17.24 2.13
CA ILE A 199 -8.91 -18.43 2.86
C ILE A 199 -8.41 -19.50 1.92
N GLN A 200 -9.13 -19.78 0.83
CA GLN A 200 -8.72 -20.79 -0.17
C GLN A 200 -7.44 -20.35 -0.89
N ASP A 201 -7.35 -19.08 -1.30
CA ASP A 201 -6.17 -18.55 -1.95
C ASP A 201 -4.95 -18.51 -1.00
N ALA A 202 -5.14 -18.20 0.27
CA ALA A 202 -4.08 -18.28 1.28
C ALA A 202 -3.57 -19.72 1.45
N LYS A 203 -4.46 -20.71 1.52
CA LYS A 203 -4.09 -22.15 1.59
C LYS A 203 -3.35 -22.61 0.31
N LYS A 204 -3.77 -22.14 -0.85
CA LYS A 204 -3.12 -22.42 -2.15
C LYS A 204 -1.87 -21.57 -2.38
N LYS A 205 -1.58 -20.62 -1.49
CA LYS A 205 -0.48 -19.66 -1.60
C LYS A 205 -0.53 -18.88 -2.93
N LEU A 206 -1.70 -18.36 -3.25
CA LEU A 206 -2.00 -17.66 -4.50
C LEU A 206 -2.31 -16.18 -4.24
N LEU A 207 -1.60 -15.29 -4.91
CA LEU A 207 -1.88 -13.86 -4.92
C LEU A 207 -2.80 -13.53 -6.08
N ARG A 208 -4.08 -13.28 -5.79
CA ARG A 208 -5.14 -13.01 -6.77
C ARG A 208 -5.75 -11.63 -6.55
N MET A 209 -5.85 -10.83 -7.62
CA MET A 209 -6.60 -9.58 -7.65
C MET A 209 -8.10 -9.85 -7.53
N ILE A 210 -8.80 -9.05 -6.74
CA ILE A 210 -10.27 -9.05 -6.67
C ILE A 210 -10.82 -8.32 -7.90
N GLY A 211 -11.74 -8.94 -8.62
CA GLY A 211 -12.32 -8.39 -9.85
C GLY A 211 -11.44 -8.60 -11.08
N ASP A 212 -11.71 -7.82 -12.14
CA ASP A 212 -10.90 -7.87 -13.38
C ASP A 212 -9.59 -7.09 -13.20
N PRO A 213 -8.42 -7.74 -13.30
CA PRO A 213 -7.15 -7.08 -13.00
C PRO A 213 -6.85 -5.86 -13.87
N ALA A 214 -7.15 -5.91 -15.16
CA ALA A 214 -6.89 -4.79 -16.06
C ALA A 214 -7.73 -3.56 -15.70
N THR A 215 -8.98 -3.74 -15.33
CA THR A 215 -9.87 -2.68 -14.82
C THR A 215 -9.35 -2.15 -13.50
N ARG A 216 -8.96 -3.03 -12.58
CA ARG A 216 -8.47 -2.64 -11.25
C ARG A 216 -7.16 -1.84 -11.32
N TYR A 217 -6.27 -2.15 -12.27
CA TYR A 217 -5.06 -1.37 -12.50
C TYR A 217 -5.35 0.03 -13.07
N ARG A 218 -6.39 0.18 -13.90
CA ARG A 218 -6.85 1.50 -14.38
C ARG A 218 -7.46 2.35 -13.26
N GLU A 219 -8.27 1.76 -12.39
CA GLU A 219 -8.89 2.47 -11.26
C GLU A 219 -7.86 3.05 -10.29
N ASP A 220 -6.82 2.30 -9.98
CA ASP A 220 -5.70 2.75 -9.14
C ASP A 220 -4.39 2.09 -9.62
N PRO A 221 -3.61 2.79 -10.46
CA PRO A 221 -2.37 2.23 -11.01
C PRO A 221 -1.34 1.80 -9.96
N VAL A 222 -1.39 2.34 -8.75
CA VAL A 222 -0.52 1.90 -7.65
C VAL A 222 -0.72 0.43 -7.30
N ARG A 223 -1.85 -0.17 -7.65
CA ARG A 223 -2.07 -1.61 -7.51
C ARG A 223 -1.07 -2.45 -8.31
N ILE A 224 -0.52 -1.92 -9.40
CA ILE A 224 0.55 -2.54 -10.18
C ILE A 224 1.80 -2.73 -9.30
N ILE A 225 2.22 -1.65 -8.62
CA ILE A 225 3.39 -1.68 -7.71
C ILE A 225 3.09 -2.58 -6.51
N ARG A 226 1.87 -2.52 -5.98
CA ARG A 226 1.43 -3.38 -4.86
C ARG A 226 1.46 -4.85 -5.25
N ALA A 227 1.07 -5.21 -6.48
CA ALA A 227 1.15 -6.59 -6.98
C ALA A 227 2.60 -7.10 -6.97
N VAL A 228 3.54 -6.31 -7.45
CA VAL A 228 4.98 -6.64 -7.41
C VAL A 228 5.45 -6.77 -5.96
N ARG A 229 5.15 -5.80 -5.11
CA ARG A 229 5.57 -5.79 -3.71
C ARG A 229 5.05 -7.00 -2.93
N PHE A 230 3.76 -7.32 -3.04
CA PHE A 230 3.18 -8.46 -2.33
C PHE A 230 3.67 -9.78 -2.89
N SER A 231 3.87 -9.89 -4.21
CA SER A 231 4.44 -11.11 -4.79
C SER A 231 5.87 -11.37 -4.27
N ALA A 232 6.69 -10.33 -4.14
CA ALA A 232 8.02 -10.42 -3.57
C ALA A 232 7.98 -10.76 -2.07
N LYS A 233 7.18 -10.03 -1.30
CA LYS A 233 7.03 -10.26 0.15
C LYS A 233 6.56 -11.66 0.48
N LEU A 234 5.64 -12.20 -0.30
CA LEU A 234 5.03 -13.50 -0.03
C LEU A 234 5.74 -14.67 -0.73
N ALA A 235 6.72 -14.38 -1.60
CA ALA A 235 7.48 -15.41 -2.31
C ALA A 235 8.21 -16.36 -1.35
N ALA A 236 8.79 -15.83 -0.27
CA ALA A 236 9.46 -16.63 0.77
C ALA A 236 8.51 -17.61 1.48
N LEU A 237 7.21 -17.33 1.49
CA LEU A 237 6.15 -18.19 2.01
C LEU A 237 5.61 -19.16 0.95
N GLY A 238 6.17 -19.15 -0.26
CA GLY A 238 5.78 -20.00 -1.38
C GLY A 238 4.59 -19.50 -2.19
N PHE A 239 4.19 -18.23 -2.03
CA PHE A 239 3.12 -17.64 -2.85
C PHE A 239 3.58 -17.40 -4.29
N THR A 240 2.65 -17.61 -5.21
CA THR A 240 2.79 -17.24 -6.62
C THR A 240 1.68 -16.27 -7.00
N ILE A 241 1.96 -15.38 -7.95
CA ILE A 241 0.95 -14.49 -8.50
C ILE A 241 0.07 -15.26 -9.49
N GLU A 242 -1.24 -15.08 -9.39
CA GLU A 242 -2.19 -15.70 -10.31
C GLU A 242 -1.95 -15.20 -11.74
N PRO A 243 -1.95 -16.09 -12.77
CA PRO A 243 -1.66 -15.70 -14.15
C PRO A 243 -2.54 -14.57 -14.70
N LYS A 244 -3.84 -14.54 -14.35
CA LYS A 244 -4.75 -13.46 -14.78
C LYS A 244 -4.40 -12.13 -14.11
N THR A 245 -3.89 -12.17 -12.89
CA THR A 245 -3.41 -10.98 -12.15
C THR A 245 -2.09 -10.49 -12.72
N ALA A 246 -1.17 -11.37 -13.08
CA ALA A 246 0.14 -11.04 -13.64
C ALA A 246 0.05 -10.57 -15.10
N GLY A 247 -0.82 -11.16 -15.92
CA GLY A 247 -0.88 -10.92 -17.36
C GLY A 247 -0.96 -9.45 -17.77
N PRO A 248 -1.87 -8.63 -17.18
CA PRO A 248 -1.99 -7.22 -17.56
C PRO A 248 -0.91 -6.29 -17.02
N LEU A 249 0.01 -6.73 -16.14
CA LEU A 249 0.94 -5.84 -15.44
C LEU A 249 1.80 -5.01 -16.40
N ILE A 250 2.45 -5.64 -17.38
CA ILE A 250 3.32 -4.94 -18.34
C ILE A 250 2.51 -3.96 -19.19
N ALA A 251 1.38 -4.39 -19.73
CA ALA A 251 0.52 -3.55 -20.56
C ALA A 251 -0.06 -2.35 -19.77
N SER A 252 -0.23 -2.50 -18.45
CA SER A 252 -0.76 -1.45 -17.56
C SER A 252 0.33 -0.53 -17.01
N GLN A 253 1.61 -0.84 -17.22
CA GLN A 253 2.73 -0.07 -16.63
C GLN A 253 2.69 1.41 -17.03
N ALA A 254 2.28 1.74 -18.25
CA ALA A 254 2.17 3.13 -18.72
C ALA A 254 1.22 3.98 -17.86
N LEU A 255 0.23 3.38 -17.19
CA LEU A 255 -0.69 4.07 -16.28
C LEU A 255 0.02 4.67 -15.04
N LEU A 256 1.22 4.20 -14.72
CA LEU A 256 1.99 4.73 -13.60
C LEU A 256 2.46 6.17 -13.82
N SER A 257 2.56 6.63 -15.08
CA SER A 257 2.86 8.03 -15.41
C SER A 257 1.81 9.02 -14.91
N ASP A 258 0.57 8.55 -14.70
CA ASP A 258 -0.54 9.36 -14.21
C ASP A 258 -0.59 9.45 -12.67
N VAL A 259 0.29 8.70 -11.98
CA VAL A 259 0.37 8.74 -10.51
C VAL A 259 1.22 9.94 -10.07
N PRO A 260 0.77 10.74 -9.08
CA PRO A 260 1.58 11.83 -8.54
C PRO A 260 2.98 11.39 -8.11
N GLN A 261 3.99 12.18 -8.48
CA GLN A 261 5.41 11.87 -8.19
C GLN A 261 5.66 11.62 -6.70
N SER A 262 5.03 12.39 -5.83
CA SER A 262 5.14 12.19 -4.38
C SER A 262 4.62 10.82 -3.92
N ARG A 263 3.55 10.34 -4.56
CA ARG A 263 2.98 9.01 -4.25
C ARG A 263 3.86 7.89 -4.82
N MET A 264 4.41 8.07 -6.03
CA MET A 264 5.36 7.14 -6.63
C MET A 264 6.61 6.99 -5.78
N PHE A 265 7.15 8.11 -5.28
CA PHE A 265 8.29 8.11 -4.37
C PHE A 265 7.99 7.32 -3.09
N ASP A 266 6.83 7.54 -2.45
CA ASP A 266 6.43 6.82 -1.24
C ASP A 266 6.27 5.30 -1.51
N GLU A 267 5.71 4.91 -2.66
CA GLU A 267 5.60 3.49 -3.03
C GLU A 267 6.97 2.88 -3.35
N MET A 268 7.87 3.61 -4.00
CA MET A 268 9.26 3.18 -4.18
C MET A 268 9.95 2.88 -2.85
N LEU A 269 9.82 3.77 -1.86
CA LEU A 269 10.37 3.53 -0.53
C LEU A 269 9.77 2.29 0.13
N LYS A 270 8.48 2.05 -0.04
CA LYS A 270 7.84 0.82 0.46
C LYS A 270 8.37 -0.44 -0.23
N LEU A 271 8.72 -0.39 -1.52
CA LEU A 271 9.38 -1.50 -2.21
C LEU A 271 10.75 -1.83 -1.60
N LEU A 272 11.50 -0.81 -1.20
CA LEU A 272 12.90 -0.92 -0.79
C LEU A 272 13.08 -1.10 0.73
N GLN A 273 12.10 -0.72 1.55
CA GLN A 273 12.25 -0.64 3.01
C GLN A 273 11.31 -1.56 3.80
N THR A 274 10.73 -2.57 3.15
CA THR A 274 9.84 -3.54 3.82
C THR A 274 10.54 -4.87 4.18
N GLY A 275 11.85 -4.93 4.03
CA GLY A 275 12.65 -6.13 4.33
C GLY A 275 12.69 -7.14 3.19
N HIS A 276 12.31 -6.74 1.98
CA HIS A 276 12.25 -7.58 0.78
C HIS A 276 12.74 -6.85 -0.48
N ALA A 277 13.69 -5.93 -0.34
CA ALA A 277 14.18 -5.11 -1.45
C ALA A 277 14.78 -5.95 -2.58
N LEU A 278 15.69 -6.87 -2.25
CA LEU A 278 16.32 -7.77 -3.24
C LEU A 278 15.29 -8.69 -3.92
N ALA A 279 14.35 -9.25 -3.15
CA ALA A 279 13.27 -10.06 -3.71
C ALA A 279 12.35 -9.24 -4.62
N THR A 280 12.07 -7.98 -4.27
CA THR A 280 11.29 -7.05 -5.08
C THR A 280 11.98 -6.74 -6.41
N ILE A 281 13.29 -6.48 -6.39
CA ILE A 281 14.09 -6.25 -7.60
C ILE A 281 14.10 -7.48 -8.50
N ALA A 282 14.27 -8.68 -7.92
CA ALA A 282 14.19 -9.93 -8.66
C ALA A 282 12.80 -10.12 -9.30
N GLN A 283 11.73 -9.79 -8.57
CA GLN A 283 10.36 -9.89 -9.09
C GLN A 283 10.09 -8.86 -10.19
N LEU A 284 10.58 -7.63 -10.08
CA LEU A 284 10.50 -6.63 -11.16
C LEU A 284 11.18 -7.15 -12.44
N LYS A 285 12.38 -7.72 -12.34
CA LYS A 285 13.10 -8.32 -13.48
C LYS A 285 12.32 -9.50 -14.07
N LYS A 286 11.80 -10.40 -13.23
CA LYS A 286 11.02 -11.58 -13.65
C LYS A 286 9.73 -11.20 -14.39
N LEU A 287 9.06 -10.12 -13.97
CA LEU A 287 7.84 -9.62 -14.58
C LEU A 287 8.09 -8.72 -15.80
N GLY A 288 9.34 -8.48 -16.19
CA GLY A 288 9.69 -7.59 -17.30
C GLY A 288 9.47 -6.10 -16.99
N MET A 289 9.42 -5.72 -15.72
CA MET A 289 9.12 -4.37 -15.22
C MET A 289 10.37 -3.69 -14.61
N SER A 290 11.56 -3.99 -15.09
CA SER A 290 12.81 -3.48 -14.52
C SER A 290 13.10 -2.01 -14.86
N LYS A 291 12.33 -1.39 -15.76
CA LYS A 291 12.49 0.01 -16.18
C LYS A 291 11.13 0.69 -16.41
N GLY A 292 11.13 2.03 -16.31
CA GLY A 292 9.97 2.86 -16.67
C GLY A 292 8.88 2.92 -15.60
N ILE A 293 9.16 2.52 -14.36
CA ILE A 293 8.23 2.67 -13.24
C ILE A 293 8.43 4.03 -12.59
N TYR A 294 9.65 4.32 -12.17
CA TYR A 294 10.05 5.56 -11.52
C TYR A 294 11.57 5.77 -11.70
N PRO A 295 12.05 6.95 -12.13
CA PRO A 295 13.45 7.14 -12.52
C PRO A 295 14.46 6.69 -11.48
N LEU A 296 14.25 7.03 -10.21
CA LEU A 296 15.17 6.64 -9.13
C LEU A 296 15.12 5.14 -8.83
N LEU A 297 13.95 4.52 -8.96
CA LEU A 297 13.82 3.05 -8.84
C LEU A 297 14.56 2.33 -9.98
N ASP A 298 14.48 2.86 -11.19
CA ASP A 298 15.21 2.31 -12.34
C ASP A 298 16.72 2.28 -12.07
N VAL A 299 17.27 3.34 -11.47
CA VAL A 299 18.69 3.39 -11.03
C VAL A 299 18.99 2.33 -9.97
N VAL A 300 18.10 2.15 -8.98
CA VAL A 300 18.28 1.12 -7.95
C VAL A 300 18.31 -0.28 -8.57
N VAL A 301 17.37 -0.57 -9.47
CA VAL A 301 17.27 -1.88 -10.15
C VAL A 301 18.48 -2.15 -11.04
N GLU A 302 18.97 -1.14 -11.76
CA GLU A 302 20.15 -1.24 -12.61
C GLU A 302 21.42 -1.53 -11.80
N ARG A 303 21.56 -0.90 -10.63
CA ARG A 303 22.77 -0.99 -9.78
C ARG A 303 22.72 -2.08 -8.72
N ALA A 304 21.61 -2.78 -8.59
CA ALA A 304 21.38 -3.74 -7.51
C ALA A 304 22.44 -4.86 -7.42
N GLU A 305 23.06 -5.19 -8.55
CA GLU A 305 24.12 -6.22 -8.63
C GLU A 305 25.52 -5.66 -8.33
N LEU A 306 25.69 -4.33 -8.28
CA LEU A 306 26.98 -3.75 -7.89
C LEU A 306 27.26 -4.08 -6.43
N PRO A 307 28.46 -4.56 -6.07
CA PRO A 307 28.73 -5.10 -4.73
C PRO A 307 28.34 -4.19 -3.58
N PHE A 308 28.63 -2.89 -3.71
CA PHE A 308 28.32 -1.92 -2.67
C PHE A 308 26.79 -1.67 -2.52
N VAL A 309 26.08 -1.51 -3.64
CA VAL A 309 24.63 -1.30 -3.65
C VAL A 309 23.92 -2.57 -3.17
N HIS A 310 24.35 -3.74 -3.65
CA HIS A 310 23.81 -5.02 -3.21
C HIS A 310 23.96 -5.20 -1.69
N ALA A 311 25.13 -4.90 -1.14
CA ALA A 311 25.38 -4.98 0.30
C ALA A 311 24.47 -4.03 1.09
N ALA A 312 24.25 -2.80 0.60
CA ALA A 312 23.35 -1.84 1.22
C ALA A 312 21.88 -2.31 1.21
N LEU A 313 21.43 -2.90 0.10
CA LEU A 313 20.08 -3.48 -0.02
C LEU A 313 19.92 -4.71 0.90
N ALA A 314 20.89 -5.62 0.92
CA ALA A 314 20.89 -6.80 1.77
C ALA A 314 20.89 -6.44 3.27
N ASP A 315 21.72 -5.46 3.67
CA ASP A 315 21.74 -4.98 5.05
C ASP A 315 20.44 -4.29 5.44
N THR A 316 19.83 -3.53 4.53
CA THR A 316 18.50 -2.95 4.72
C THR A 316 17.45 -4.03 4.97
N ASP A 317 17.40 -5.08 4.15
CA ASP A 317 16.47 -6.20 4.31
C ASP A 317 16.66 -6.91 5.64
N ARG A 318 17.92 -7.18 6.02
CA ARG A 318 18.28 -7.81 7.30
C ARG A 318 17.82 -6.96 8.48
N ARG A 319 18.15 -5.66 8.50
CA ARG A 319 17.81 -4.74 9.59
C ARG A 319 16.31 -4.57 9.76
N VAL A 320 15.58 -4.40 8.66
CA VAL A 320 14.12 -4.31 8.71
C VAL A 320 13.51 -5.62 9.21
N GLY A 321 14.05 -6.76 8.81
CA GLY A 321 13.67 -8.09 9.32
C GLY A 321 13.86 -8.22 10.84
N GLU A 322 14.91 -7.59 11.38
CA GLU A 322 15.21 -7.54 12.83
C GLU A 322 14.40 -6.45 13.58
N GLY A 323 13.49 -5.74 12.91
CA GLY A 323 12.73 -4.63 13.49
C GLY A 323 13.52 -3.33 13.63
N LYS A 324 14.69 -3.21 12.97
CA LYS A 324 15.53 -2.02 12.99
C LYS A 324 15.29 -1.21 11.71
N PRO A 325 14.65 -0.04 11.77
CA PRO A 325 14.40 0.76 10.58
C PRO A 325 15.70 1.28 9.96
N VAL A 326 15.69 1.47 8.64
CA VAL A 326 16.77 2.11 7.88
C VAL A 326 16.26 3.44 7.33
N ALA A 327 17.02 4.51 7.53
CA ALA A 327 16.67 5.81 6.97
C ALA A 327 16.70 5.76 5.43
N PRO A 328 15.68 6.28 4.74
CA PRO A 328 15.68 6.38 3.28
C PRO A 328 16.91 7.11 2.73
N SER A 329 17.36 8.16 3.42
CA SER A 329 18.56 8.94 3.08
C SER A 329 19.81 8.08 3.00
N PHE A 330 19.98 7.13 3.93
CA PHE A 330 21.13 6.23 3.90
C PHE A 330 21.13 5.33 2.66
N LEU A 331 20.02 4.67 2.40
CA LEU A 331 19.92 3.76 1.25
C LEU A 331 20.11 4.49 -0.08
N LEU A 332 19.46 5.64 -0.25
CA LEU A 332 19.59 6.45 -1.48
C LEU A 332 20.99 7.06 -1.62
N ALA A 333 21.61 7.45 -0.51
CA ALA A 333 23.01 7.90 -0.53
C ALA A 333 23.97 6.79 -0.99
N CYS A 334 23.76 5.54 -0.55
CA CYS A 334 24.53 4.39 -1.03
C CYS A 334 24.33 4.15 -2.54
N VAL A 335 23.10 4.20 -3.02
CA VAL A 335 22.77 3.99 -4.46
C VAL A 335 23.40 5.04 -5.35
N LEU A 336 23.42 6.30 -4.92
CA LEU A 336 23.93 7.44 -5.72
C LEU A 336 25.41 7.78 -5.42
N TRP A 337 26.06 7.07 -4.48
CA TRP A 337 27.44 7.36 -4.10
C TRP A 337 28.41 7.30 -5.28
N GLN A 338 28.22 6.34 -6.19
CA GLN A 338 29.11 6.21 -7.35
C GLN A 338 29.07 7.44 -8.26
N ASP A 339 27.91 8.08 -8.41
CA ASP A 339 27.81 9.32 -9.22
C ASP A 339 28.56 10.47 -8.54
N VAL A 340 28.37 10.64 -7.23
CA VAL A 340 29.11 11.65 -6.44
C VAL A 340 30.61 11.40 -6.50
N LYS A 341 31.03 10.15 -6.28
CA LYS A 341 32.45 9.78 -6.32
C LYS A 341 33.08 10.03 -7.68
N THR A 342 32.42 9.64 -8.74
CA THR A 342 32.91 9.85 -10.11
C THR A 342 33.04 11.35 -10.42
N GLY A 343 32.03 12.15 -10.08
CA GLY A 343 32.08 13.60 -10.25
C GLY A 343 33.16 14.25 -9.39
N TRP A 344 33.41 13.76 -8.20
CA TRP A 344 34.47 14.20 -7.30
C TRP A 344 35.86 13.88 -7.84
N ASP A 345 36.11 12.61 -8.20
CA ASP A 345 37.39 12.15 -8.76
C ASP A 345 37.76 12.92 -10.03
N LEU A 346 36.77 13.21 -10.91
CA LEU A 346 36.98 14.00 -12.13
C LEU A 346 37.47 15.43 -11.83
N ARG A 347 36.89 16.08 -10.83
CA ARG A 347 37.27 17.43 -10.40
C ARG A 347 38.63 17.46 -9.71
N LEU A 348 38.95 16.43 -8.93
CA LEU A 348 40.29 16.27 -8.33
C LEU A 348 41.36 16.12 -9.42
N ALA A 349 41.08 15.35 -10.49
CA ALA A 349 41.97 15.22 -11.64
C ALA A 349 42.20 16.56 -12.36
N GLN A 350 41.23 17.48 -12.31
CA GLN A 350 41.32 18.86 -12.81
C GLN A 350 42.02 19.83 -11.82
N ARG A 351 42.61 19.29 -10.75
CA ARG A 351 43.30 20.04 -9.68
C ARG A 351 42.40 20.98 -8.88
N GLN A 352 41.10 20.71 -8.84
CA GLN A 352 40.20 21.43 -7.94
C GLN A 352 40.47 21.01 -6.49
N HIS A 353 40.30 21.94 -5.55
CA HIS A 353 40.51 21.64 -4.13
C HIS A 353 39.50 20.57 -3.63
N PRO A 354 39.92 19.61 -2.80
CA PRO A 354 39.11 18.42 -2.46
C PRO A 354 37.71 18.74 -1.94
N PHE A 355 37.57 19.64 -0.99
CA PHE A 355 36.27 19.95 -0.39
C PHE A 355 35.30 20.67 -1.36
N PRO A 356 35.68 21.75 -2.05
CA PRO A 356 34.87 22.33 -3.11
C PRO A 356 34.53 21.34 -4.21
N ALA A 357 35.47 20.51 -4.66
CA ALA A 357 35.24 19.48 -5.67
C ALA A 357 34.13 18.49 -5.25
N LEU A 358 34.13 18.09 -3.98
CA LEU A 358 33.07 17.23 -3.42
C LEU A 358 31.71 17.95 -3.39
N GLN A 359 31.65 19.21 -2.94
CA GLN A 359 30.42 20.00 -2.91
C GLN A 359 29.81 20.14 -4.31
N ASP A 360 30.63 20.48 -5.30
CA ASP A 360 30.20 20.62 -6.69
C ASP A 360 29.69 19.28 -7.27
N ALA A 361 30.35 18.17 -6.94
CA ALA A 361 29.90 16.84 -7.35
C ALA A 361 28.55 16.46 -6.71
N ILE A 362 28.34 16.78 -5.44
CA ILE A 362 27.07 16.58 -4.75
C ILE A 362 25.98 17.43 -5.41
N ASP A 363 26.23 18.71 -5.67
CA ASP A 363 25.27 19.61 -6.30
C ASP A 363 24.90 19.16 -7.71
N GLU A 364 25.85 18.63 -8.47
CA GLU A 364 25.59 18.07 -9.80
C GLU A 364 24.64 16.85 -9.71
N VAL A 365 24.88 15.92 -8.79
CA VAL A 365 24.01 14.75 -8.61
C VAL A 365 22.61 15.18 -8.21
N PHE A 366 22.46 16.15 -7.30
CA PHE A 366 21.15 16.67 -6.94
C PHE A 366 20.48 17.37 -8.12
N ASN A 367 21.20 18.15 -8.93
CA ASN A 367 20.65 18.79 -10.13
C ASN A 367 20.16 17.78 -11.16
N GLN A 368 20.87 16.68 -11.34
CA GLN A 368 20.47 15.59 -12.24
C GLN A 368 19.27 14.78 -11.72
N ARG A 369 19.12 14.67 -10.39
CA ARG A 369 18.13 13.84 -9.72
C ARG A 369 17.08 14.62 -8.92
N ILE A 370 17.08 15.98 -9.01
CA ILE A 370 16.23 16.83 -8.16
C ILE A 370 14.75 16.56 -8.37
N GLY A 371 14.32 16.20 -9.59
CA GLY A 371 12.97 15.79 -9.88
C GLY A 371 12.55 14.55 -9.12
N ASP A 372 13.50 13.64 -8.85
CA ASP A 372 13.28 12.37 -8.18
C ASP A 372 13.20 12.52 -6.65
N VAL A 373 13.89 13.51 -6.07
CA VAL A 373 13.95 13.78 -4.62
C VAL A 373 13.37 15.13 -4.22
N SER A 374 12.82 15.89 -5.14
CA SER A 374 12.27 17.21 -4.89
C SER A 374 11.10 17.19 -3.89
N GLY A 375 10.96 18.26 -3.09
CA GLY A 375 9.97 18.33 -2.01
C GLY A 375 10.36 17.55 -0.74
N ARG A 376 11.54 16.91 -0.72
CA ARG A 376 12.06 16.12 0.40
C ARG A 376 13.29 16.79 1.03
N GLY A 377 13.21 18.10 1.35
CA GLY A 377 14.33 18.92 1.80
C GLY A 377 15.18 18.26 2.90
N LYS A 378 14.54 17.65 3.91
CA LYS A 378 15.25 16.92 4.97
C LYS A 378 15.99 15.70 4.41
N LEU A 379 15.39 14.93 3.51
CA LEU A 379 16.00 13.76 2.89
C LEU A 379 17.28 14.16 2.13
N ALA A 380 17.22 15.20 1.32
CA ALA A 380 18.37 15.72 0.57
C ALA A 380 19.47 16.26 1.51
N ALA A 381 19.10 16.95 2.58
CA ALA A 381 20.05 17.43 3.60
C ALA A 381 20.77 16.24 4.30
N ASP A 382 20.03 15.22 4.74
CA ASP A 382 20.60 14.03 5.37
C ASP A 382 21.54 13.28 4.41
N MET A 383 21.19 13.16 3.11
CA MET A 383 22.05 12.55 2.10
C MET A 383 23.35 13.34 1.90
N ARG A 384 23.24 14.68 1.84
CA ARG A 384 24.42 15.58 1.73
C ARG A 384 25.38 15.38 2.92
N GLU A 385 24.84 15.32 4.14
CA GLU A 385 25.65 15.04 5.35
C GLU A 385 26.39 13.71 5.24
N ILE A 386 25.70 12.64 4.81
CA ILE A 386 26.31 11.32 4.65
C ILE A 386 27.49 11.37 3.68
N TRP A 387 27.35 12.04 2.55
CA TRP A 387 28.40 12.13 1.54
C TRP A 387 29.60 13.00 1.96
N VAL A 388 29.34 14.10 2.67
CA VAL A 388 30.39 14.99 3.19
C VAL A 388 31.23 14.32 4.26
N MET A 389 30.71 13.31 4.95
CA MET A 389 31.47 12.55 5.95
C MET A 389 32.44 11.51 5.35
N GLN A 390 32.30 11.16 4.06
CA GLN A 390 33.09 10.08 3.45
C GLN A 390 34.61 10.41 3.32
N PRO A 391 35.05 11.67 3.13
CA PRO A 391 36.47 11.99 3.06
C PRO A 391 37.22 11.93 4.42
N ARG A 392 36.53 11.67 5.50
CA ARG A 392 37.13 11.56 6.85
C ARG A 392 37.49 10.13 7.18
#